data_70a0e32bbbc79681d9b6c175b490ab56
#
_entry.id   70a0e32bbbc79681d9b6c175b490ab56
#
_cell.length_a   1.000
_cell.length_b   1.000
_cell.length_c   1.000
_cell.angle_alpha   90.00
_cell.angle_beta   90.00
_cell.angle_gamma   90.00
#
_symmetry.space_group_name_H-M   'P 1'
#
loop_
_entity.id
_entity.type
_entity.pdbx_description
1 polymer ?
#
loop_
_entity_poly.entity_id
_entity_poly.type
_entity_poly.pdbx_seq_one_letter_code
_entity_poly.pdbx_strand_id
1 'polypeptide(L)'
;MSTILSLAPQNVWKHFYSLTQIPRPSGHMEKVTEFLINFGKGLGLESFVDEAGNVIIRKPATPGMENRKGVILQAHMDMVPQKNNDTVHDFEKDPIETYIDGDWVKAKGTTLGADNGLGVAAIMAVLEAKDLKHGPLEALITKDEETGMYGAFGLKPGTVNGEILLNLDSEDEGELYIGCAGGMDVTATLEYKEVAPEEGDIAVKVTLKGLRGGHSGLEINEGRANANKLLVRFIREAVASYEARLASWEGGNMRNAIPREAHAVVTIPAENEEELLGLVKYCEDLFNEEYSTIETPISFTAERVEVPAGQVPEEIQDNLIDAIFACQNGVTRMIPTVPDTVETSSNLAIITIAGGKAEIKILARSSSDSMKEYLTTSLESCFSMAGMKVEMTGGYSGWQPDVNSPILHAMKASYKQQFGVEPAVKVIHAGSECGIIGAIIPGLDMISFGPTLRSPHSPDERALIPTVQKFYDFLVATLEQTPMK
;
A
#
# COMPACT_ATOMS: atom_id res chain seq x y z
N MET A 1 38.08 -5.27 -2.94
CA MET A 1 36.76 -4.64 -2.73
C MET A 1 36.21 -5.14 -1.41
N SER A 2 35.81 -4.26 -0.51
CA SER A 2 35.14 -4.70 0.72
C SER A 2 33.79 -5.33 0.33
N THR A 3 33.54 -6.53 0.78
CA THR A 3 32.27 -7.22 0.58
C THR A 3 31.30 -6.85 1.71
N ILE A 4 30.00 -7.00 1.52
CA ILE A 4 29.02 -6.78 2.58
C ILE A 4 29.25 -7.66 3.80
N LEU A 5 30.01 -8.77 3.66
CA LEU A 5 30.41 -9.66 4.75
C LEU A 5 31.33 -9.00 5.79
N SER A 6 31.97 -7.87 5.48
CA SER A 6 32.80 -7.11 6.42
C SER A 6 32.05 -6.03 7.20
N LEU A 7 30.75 -5.84 6.91
CA LEU A 7 29.91 -4.83 7.56
C LEU A 7 29.44 -5.27 8.94
N ALA A 8 29.13 -4.31 9.81
CA ALA A 8 28.52 -4.52 11.11
C ALA A 8 27.01 -4.26 11.05
N PRO A 9 26.18 -5.08 11.73
CA PRO A 9 26.52 -6.26 12.51
C PRO A 9 26.82 -7.46 11.59
N GLN A 10 27.97 -8.09 11.79
CA GLN A 10 28.46 -9.10 10.87
C GLN A 10 27.53 -10.32 10.71
N ASN A 11 26.82 -10.70 11.77
CA ASN A 11 25.85 -11.81 11.75
C ASN A 11 24.66 -11.51 10.81
N VAL A 12 24.10 -10.30 10.84
CA VAL A 12 23.00 -9.90 9.97
C VAL A 12 23.47 -9.84 8.51
N TRP A 13 24.59 -9.17 8.23
CA TRP A 13 25.10 -9.06 6.87
C TRP A 13 25.56 -10.40 6.27
N LYS A 14 26.04 -11.32 7.10
CA LYS A 14 26.35 -12.71 6.70
C LYS A 14 25.08 -13.43 6.23
N HIS A 15 24.00 -13.36 6.99
CA HIS A 15 22.73 -13.98 6.62
C HIS A 15 22.08 -13.29 5.43
N PHE A 16 22.12 -11.97 5.36
CA PHE A 16 21.63 -11.24 4.21
C PHE A 16 22.39 -11.62 2.94
N TYR A 17 23.74 -11.71 3.00
CA TYR A 17 24.53 -12.20 1.88
C TYR A 17 24.11 -13.61 1.45
N SER A 18 23.86 -14.52 2.39
CA SER A 18 23.37 -15.87 2.06
C SER A 18 22.03 -15.82 1.32
N LEU A 19 21.12 -14.96 1.74
CA LEU A 19 19.83 -14.77 1.06
C LEU A 19 19.97 -14.18 -0.36
N THR A 20 20.93 -13.27 -0.58
CA THR A 20 21.21 -12.74 -1.93
C THR A 20 21.76 -13.80 -2.89
N GLN A 21 22.31 -14.91 -2.39
CA GLN A 21 22.79 -16.02 -3.21
C GLN A 21 21.68 -17.01 -3.59
N ILE A 22 20.49 -16.88 -3.01
CA ILE A 22 19.36 -17.78 -3.22
C ILE A 22 18.26 -17.03 -3.98
N PRO A 23 17.95 -17.42 -5.23
CA PRO A 23 16.78 -16.90 -5.95
C PRO A 23 15.50 -17.06 -5.15
N ARG A 24 14.78 -15.93 -4.97
CA ARG A 24 13.53 -15.88 -4.17
C ARG A 24 12.54 -14.84 -4.70
N PRO A 25 12.37 -14.69 -6.04
CA PRO A 25 11.37 -13.77 -6.54
C PRO A 25 9.97 -14.25 -6.13
N SER A 26 9.04 -13.30 -5.92
CA SER A 26 7.64 -13.62 -5.62
C SER A 26 7.06 -14.64 -6.60
N GLY A 27 6.33 -15.62 -6.10
CA GLY A 27 5.85 -16.77 -6.87
C GLY A 27 6.82 -17.96 -6.97
N HIS A 28 8.12 -17.81 -6.66
CA HIS A 28 9.16 -18.84 -6.82
C HIS A 28 10.08 -18.93 -5.59
N MET A 29 9.52 -19.35 -4.44
CA MET A 29 10.23 -19.32 -3.16
C MET A 29 10.68 -20.69 -2.66
N GLU A 30 10.61 -21.75 -3.45
CA GLU A 30 10.93 -23.12 -3.03
C GLU A 30 12.35 -23.23 -2.48
N LYS A 31 13.32 -22.57 -3.15
CA LYS A 31 14.74 -22.62 -2.75
C LYS A 31 14.98 -21.93 -1.41
N VAL A 32 14.40 -20.73 -1.20
CA VAL A 32 14.57 -20.02 0.06
C VAL A 32 13.80 -20.67 1.20
N THR A 33 12.63 -21.27 0.92
CA THR A 33 11.88 -22.08 1.89
C THR A 33 12.69 -23.25 2.39
N GLU A 34 13.28 -24.04 1.47
CA GLU A 34 14.16 -25.16 1.83
C GLU A 34 15.39 -24.70 2.61
N PHE A 35 16.01 -23.59 2.20
CA PHE A 35 17.16 -23.01 2.90
C PHE A 35 16.81 -22.63 4.34
N LEU A 36 15.69 -21.94 4.57
CA LEU A 36 15.28 -21.51 5.92
C LEU A 36 14.91 -22.70 6.83
N ILE A 37 14.24 -23.71 6.29
CA ILE A 37 13.94 -24.95 7.03
C ILE A 37 15.24 -25.68 7.41
N ASN A 38 16.18 -25.81 6.49
CA ASN A 38 17.47 -26.45 6.75
C ASN A 38 18.31 -25.64 7.74
N PHE A 39 18.24 -24.31 7.70
CA PHE A 39 18.88 -23.43 8.68
C PHE A 39 18.35 -23.70 10.10
N GLY A 40 17.04 -23.67 10.30
CA GLY A 40 16.44 -23.92 11.62
C GLY A 40 16.74 -25.34 12.14
N LYS A 41 16.62 -26.36 11.28
CA LYS A 41 16.99 -27.75 11.63
C LYS A 41 18.48 -27.90 11.98
N GLY A 42 19.36 -27.19 11.27
CA GLY A 42 20.81 -27.16 11.56
C GLY A 42 21.13 -26.57 12.93
N LEU A 43 20.29 -25.71 13.47
CA LEU A 43 20.37 -25.19 14.83
C LEU A 43 19.72 -26.11 15.88
N GLY A 44 19.10 -27.21 15.47
CA GLY A 44 18.32 -28.10 16.34
C GLY A 44 16.96 -27.52 16.78
N LEU A 45 16.43 -26.55 16.04
CA LEU A 45 15.15 -25.89 16.33
C LEU A 45 14.00 -26.57 15.59
N GLU A 46 12.82 -26.58 16.20
CA GLU A 46 11.59 -26.99 15.53
C GLU A 46 11.37 -26.07 14.33
N SER A 47 11.27 -26.66 13.13
CA SER A 47 11.16 -25.91 11.87
C SER A 47 10.23 -26.64 10.89
N PHE A 48 9.20 -25.97 10.45
CA PHE A 48 8.19 -26.53 9.53
C PHE A 48 7.63 -25.48 8.60
N VAL A 49 6.97 -25.94 7.54
CA VAL A 49 6.18 -25.10 6.62
C VAL A 49 4.71 -25.30 6.95
N ASP A 50 3.96 -24.23 7.09
CA ASP A 50 2.51 -24.30 7.31
C ASP A 50 1.75 -24.59 5.99
N GLU A 51 0.43 -24.72 6.08
CA GLU A 51 -0.43 -25.00 4.91
C GLU A 51 -0.39 -23.87 3.84
N ALA A 52 -0.08 -22.64 4.26
CA ALA A 52 0.03 -21.50 3.36
C ALA A 52 1.40 -21.40 2.68
N GLY A 53 2.40 -22.14 3.17
CA GLY A 53 3.77 -22.11 2.68
C GLY A 53 4.69 -21.15 3.45
N ASN A 54 4.24 -20.64 4.60
CA ASN A 54 5.08 -19.85 5.50
C ASN A 54 6.07 -20.76 6.24
N VAL A 55 7.26 -20.24 6.53
CA VAL A 55 8.24 -20.94 7.34
C VAL A 55 8.10 -20.52 8.80
N ILE A 56 7.93 -21.51 9.68
CA ILE A 56 7.89 -21.30 11.13
C ILE A 56 9.10 -21.97 11.77
N ILE A 57 9.84 -21.22 12.63
CA ILE A 57 10.96 -21.75 13.41
C ILE A 57 10.77 -21.32 14.86
N ARG A 58 10.77 -22.28 15.79
CA ARG A 58 10.58 -22.04 17.22
C ARG A 58 11.87 -22.17 18.01
N LYS A 59 12.13 -21.16 18.84
CA LYS A 59 13.29 -21.13 19.74
C LYS A 59 12.80 -21.00 21.18
N PRO A 60 13.16 -21.94 22.10
CA PRO A 60 12.76 -21.85 23.51
C PRO A 60 13.41 -20.62 24.17
N ALA A 61 12.78 -20.15 25.26
CA ALA A 61 13.34 -19.09 26.09
C ALA A 61 14.75 -19.43 26.57
N THR A 62 15.59 -18.41 26.71
CA THR A 62 16.88 -18.57 27.40
C THR A 62 16.67 -18.70 28.91
N PRO A 63 17.58 -19.38 29.64
CA PRO A 63 17.44 -19.60 31.07
C PRO A 63 17.16 -18.32 31.86
N GLY A 64 16.08 -18.32 32.64
CA GLY A 64 15.63 -17.18 33.44
C GLY A 64 14.70 -16.20 32.71
N MET A 65 14.34 -16.49 31.44
CA MET A 65 13.43 -15.67 30.64
C MET A 65 12.11 -16.37 30.31
N GLU A 66 11.82 -17.51 30.93
CA GLU A 66 10.64 -18.37 30.62
C GLU A 66 9.31 -17.66 30.95
N ASN A 67 9.33 -16.71 31.90
CA ASN A 67 8.17 -15.93 32.30
C ASN A 67 7.90 -14.69 31.43
N ARG A 68 8.69 -14.48 30.40
CA ARG A 68 8.44 -13.41 29.42
C ARG A 68 7.35 -13.84 28.43
N LYS A 69 6.60 -12.88 27.93
CA LYS A 69 5.66 -13.13 26.82
C LYS A 69 6.39 -13.70 25.60
N GLY A 70 5.72 -14.58 24.89
CA GLY A 70 6.22 -15.11 23.64
C GLY A 70 6.23 -14.06 22.53
N VAL A 71 7.30 -14.00 21.75
CA VAL A 71 7.45 -13.03 20.64
C VAL A 71 7.48 -13.76 19.32
N ILE A 72 6.64 -13.29 18.39
CA ILE A 72 6.66 -13.66 16.98
C ILE A 72 7.52 -12.62 16.25
N LEU A 73 8.63 -13.06 15.65
CA LEU A 73 9.45 -12.27 14.74
C LEU A 73 8.95 -12.53 13.33
N GLN A 74 8.43 -11.50 12.66
CA GLN A 74 7.79 -11.64 11.36
C GLN A 74 8.52 -10.84 10.29
N ALA A 75 8.72 -11.47 9.12
CA ALA A 75 9.26 -10.88 7.90
C ALA A 75 8.78 -11.71 6.70
N HIS A 76 8.87 -11.20 5.47
CA HIS A 76 8.56 -11.99 4.27
C HIS A 76 9.83 -12.47 3.56
N MET A 77 9.72 -13.65 2.89
CA MET A 77 10.88 -14.31 2.27
C MET A 77 11.06 -13.96 0.79
N ASP A 78 10.02 -13.52 0.13
CA ASP A 78 10.06 -13.14 -1.29
C ASP A 78 10.65 -11.74 -1.52
N MET A 79 10.87 -11.39 -2.75
CA MET A 79 11.33 -10.07 -3.18
C MET A 79 10.75 -9.72 -4.55
N VAL A 80 10.54 -8.43 -4.80
CA VAL A 80 10.13 -7.92 -6.12
C VAL A 80 11.26 -8.12 -7.15
N PRO A 81 11.02 -8.82 -8.27
CA PRO A 81 12.04 -9.06 -9.31
C PRO A 81 12.05 -7.92 -10.35
N GLN A 82 12.73 -6.81 -10.06
CA GLN A 82 12.90 -5.70 -11.01
C GLN A 82 14.36 -5.54 -11.44
N LYS A 83 14.57 -5.22 -12.71
CA LYS A 83 15.89 -4.95 -13.29
C LYS A 83 15.83 -3.88 -14.36
N ASN A 84 16.96 -3.23 -14.64
CA ASN A 84 17.09 -2.34 -15.78
C ASN A 84 17.00 -3.14 -17.10
N ASN A 85 16.49 -2.52 -18.15
CA ASN A 85 16.27 -3.18 -19.44
C ASN A 85 17.56 -3.72 -20.10
N ASP A 86 18.69 -3.12 -19.81
CA ASP A 86 20.03 -3.51 -20.29
C ASP A 86 20.73 -4.52 -19.37
N THR A 87 20.14 -4.88 -18.24
CA THR A 87 20.70 -5.85 -17.29
C THR A 87 20.31 -7.28 -17.68
N VAL A 88 21.32 -8.13 -17.89
CA VAL A 88 21.14 -9.56 -18.09
C VAL A 88 21.11 -10.24 -16.73
N HIS A 89 19.94 -10.70 -16.30
CA HIS A 89 19.73 -11.37 -15.02
C HIS A 89 18.47 -12.22 -15.07
N ASP A 90 18.54 -13.44 -14.52
CA ASP A 90 17.40 -14.35 -14.36
C ASP A 90 17.13 -14.54 -12.85
N PHE A 91 16.08 -13.90 -12.34
CA PHE A 91 15.73 -13.92 -10.91
C PHE A 91 15.41 -15.31 -10.35
N GLU A 92 15.13 -16.30 -11.19
CA GLU A 92 14.91 -17.67 -10.76
C GLU A 92 16.21 -18.50 -10.64
N LYS A 93 17.35 -17.99 -11.18
CA LYS A 93 18.60 -18.74 -11.26
C LYS A 93 19.81 -18.01 -10.72
N ASP A 94 19.88 -16.69 -10.97
CA ASP A 94 21.09 -15.91 -10.70
C ASP A 94 21.05 -15.30 -9.29
N PRO A 95 22.20 -15.24 -8.61
CA PRO A 95 22.32 -14.53 -7.34
C PRO A 95 22.30 -13.02 -7.55
N ILE A 96 21.85 -12.28 -6.54
CA ILE A 96 21.93 -10.81 -6.54
C ILE A 96 23.35 -10.36 -6.29
N GLU A 97 23.91 -9.60 -7.22
CA GLU A 97 25.27 -9.03 -7.09
C GLU A 97 25.24 -7.74 -6.27
N THR A 98 25.67 -7.82 -5.01
CA THR A 98 25.70 -6.66 -4.10
C THR A 98 27.03 -5.91 -4.18
N TYR A 99 26.98 -4.60 -3.92
CA TYR A 99 28.16 -3.74 -3.75
C TYR A 99 27.88 -2.63 -2.74
N ILE A 100 28.96 -2.03 -2.23
CA ILE A 100 28.92 -0.91 -1.29
C ILE A 100 29.17 0.39 -2.07
N ASP A 101 28.30 1.38 -1.87
CA ASP A 101 28.40 2.72 -2.44
C ASP A 101 28.25 3.75 -1.31
N GLY A 102 29.38 4.25 -0.80
CA GLY A 102 29.40 5.09 0.38
C GLY A 102 28.82 4.36 1.61
N ASP A 103 27.78 4.93 2.21
CA ASP A 103 27.07 4.34 3.36
C ASP A 103 25.92 3.39 2.95
N TRP A 104 25.81 3.04 1.66
CA TRP A 104 24.73 2.25 1.13
C TRP A 104 25.20 0.89 0.59
N VAL A 105 24.38 -0.13 0.83
CA VAL A 105 24.46 -1.40 0.07
C VAL A 105 23.44 -1.32 -1.07
N LYS A 106 23.86 -1.71 -2.26
CA LYS A 106 23.08 -1.72 -3.52
C LYS A 106 23.28 -3.04 -4.28
N ALA A 107 22.43 -3.28 -5.28
CA ALA A 107 22.59 -4.34 -6.27
C ALA A 107 22.93 -3.79 -7.65
N LYS A 108 23.61 -4.58 -8.49
CA LYS A 108 24.01 -4.18 -9.85
C LYS A 108 22.87 -4.37 -10.84
N GLY A 109 22.10 -3.30 -11.07
CA GLY A 109 21.07 -3.24 -12.10
C GLY A 109 19.80 -4.05 -11.81
N THR A 110 19.67 -4.57 -10.59
CA THR A 110 18.49 -5.30 -10.10
C THR A 110 18.01 -4.72 -8.77
N THR A 111 16.80 -5.09 -8.33
CA THR A 111 16.39 -4.96 -6.93
C THR A 111 17.41 -5.64 -6.03
N LEU A 112 17.62 -5.10 -4.83
CA LEU A 112 18.54 -5.63 -3.83
C LEU A 112 17.93 -6.79 -3.02
N GLY A 113 16.61 -6.74 -2.81
CA GLY A 113 15.87 -7.63 -1.91
C GLY A 113 16.19 -7.39 -0.44
N ALA A 114 16.58 -6.18 -0.06
CA ALA A 114 16.68 -5.76 1.34
C ALA A 114 15.29 -5.70 2.00
N ASP A 115 14.30 -5.33 1.25
CA ASP A 115 12.89 -5.54 1.46
C ASP A 115 12.52 -6.99 1.05
N ASN A 116 12.19 -7.94 1.94
CA ASN A 116 12.40 -7.88 3.39
C ASN A 116 13.56 -8.81 3.84
N GLY A 117 14.56 -8.99 2.96
CA GLY A 117 15.72 -9.86 3.24
C GLY A 117 16.53 -9.44 4.47
N LEU A 118 16.57 -8.14 4.83
CA LEU A 118 17.21 -7.70 6.06
C LEU A 118 16.41 -8.07 7.31
N GLY A 119 15.09 -8.05 7.25
CA GLY A 119 14.23 -8.56 8.33
C GLY A 119 14.45 -10.05 8.54
N VAL A 120 14.42 -10.85 7.47
CA VAL A 120 14.72 -12.29 7.52
C VAL A 120 16.14 -12.55 8.07
N ALA A 121 17.16 -11.80 7.61
CA ALA A 121 18.53 -11.93 8.08
C ALA A 121 18.67 -11.60 9.57
N ALA A 122 17.96 -10.59 10.08
CA ALA A 122 17.94 -10.27 11.50
C ALA A 122 17.30 -11.40 12.34
N ILE A 123 16.18 -11.98 11.85
CA ILE A 123 15.57 -13.16 12.46
C ILE A 123 16.57 -14.32 12.53
N MET A 124 17.24 -14.63 11.42
CA MET A 124 18.25 -15.69 11.39
C MET A 124 19.39 -15.43 12.39
N ALA A 125 19.85 -14.18 12.49
CA ALA A 125 20.90 -13.79 13.43
C ALA A 125 20.47 -13.99 14.89
N VAL A 126 19.22 -13.66 15.24
CA VAL A 126 18.64 -13.91 16.58
C VAL A 126 18.50 -15.40 16.86
N LEU A 127 18.05 -16.18 15.88
CA LEU A 127 17.89 -17.63 16.03
C LEU A 127 19.25 -18.33 16.23
N GLU A 128 20.30 -17.92 15.52
CA GLU A 128 21.66 -18.49 15.61
C GLU A 128 22.38 -18.11 16.92
N ALA A 129 22.09 -16.93 17.48
CA ALA A 129 22.76 -16.40 18.65
C ALA A 129 22.53 -17.27 19.90
N LYS A 130 23.59 -17.45 20.70
CA LYS A 130 23.58 -18.27 21.92
C LYS A 130 23.69 -17.45 23.21
N ASP A 131 24.02 -16.19 23.10
CA ASP A 131 24.32 -15.26 24.18
C ASP A 131 23.24 -14.20 24.41
N LEU A 132 22.20 -14.17 23.57
CA LEU A 132 21.08 -13.26 23.74
C LEU A 132 20.12 -13.75 24.82
N LYS A 133 19.55 -12.80 25.57
CA LYS A 133 18.48 -13.07 26.53
C LYS A 133 17.13 -12.78 25.89
N HIS A 134 16.25 -13.76 25.87
CA HIS A 134 14.91 -13.63 25.28
C HIS A 134 13.92 -14.65 25.87
N GLY A 135 12.65 -14.31 25.88
CA GLY A 135 11.54 -15.23 26.12
C GLY A 135 11.38 -16.25 24.98
N PRO A 136 10.27 -17.02 24.96
CA PRO A 136 10.00 -17.92 23.82
C PRO A 136 9.90 -17.12 22.53
N LEU A 137 10.54 -17.59 21.46
CA LEU A 137 10.51 -16.96 20.13
C LEU A 137 9.90 -17.88 19.08
N GLU A 138 9.15 -17.31 18.17
CA GLU A 138 8.67 -17.92 16.93
C GLU A 138 9.04 -17.01 15.77
N ALA A 139 9.81 -17.52 14.80
CA ALA A 139 9.95 -16.85 13.52
C ALA A 139 8.76 -17.22 12.65
N LEU A 140 8.07 -16.23 12.11
CA LEU A 140 7.04 -16.36 11.09
C LEU A 140 7.56 -15.67 9.83
N ILE A 141 8.06 -16.46 8.88
CA ILE A 141 8.58 -15.93 7.62
C ILE A 141 7.57 -16.24 6.54
N THR A 142 6.85 -15.19 6.12
CA THR A 142 5.71 -15.30 5.20
C THR A 142 6.16 -15.37 3.75
N LYS A 143 5.28 -15.89 2.90
CA LYS A 143 5.51 -16.00 1.46
C LYS A 143 4.58 -15.08 0.68
N ASP A 144 5.04 -14.66 -0.51
CA ASP A 144 4.25 -13.90 -1.49
C ASP A 144 3.58 -12.66 -0.88
N GLU A 145 4.31 -11.91 -0.05
CA GLU A 145 3.86 -10.64 0.48
C GLU A 145 3.62 -9.65 -0.68
N GLU A 146 4.62 -9.49 -1.52
CA GLU A 146 4.74 -8.49 -2.58
C GLU A 146 3.69 -8.62 -3.70
N THR A 147 3.08 -9.78 -3.82
CA THR A 147 2.03 -10.05 -4.85
C THR A 147 0.62 -10.10 -4.28
N GLY A 148 0.46 -9.98 -2.95
CA GLY A 148 -0.85 -9.93 -2.34
C GLY A 148 -0.94 -10.52 -0.94
N MET A 149 0.17 -10.60 -0.20
CA MET A 149 0.21 -11.06 1.21
C MET A 149 -0.40 -12.47 1.39
N TYR A 150 -0.22 -13.35 0.40
CA TYR A 150 -0.87 -14.67 0.38
C TYR A 150 -0.50 -15.54 1.58
N GLY A 151 0.75 -15.45 2.05
CA GLY A 151 1.20 -16.17 3.23
C GLY A 151 0.46 -15.75 4.50
N ALA A 152 0.27 -14.44 4.69
CA ALA A 152 -0.48 -13.92 5.82
C ALA A 152 -1.97 -14.30 5.74
N PHE A 153 -2.61 -14.17 4.57
CA PHE A 153 -4.00 -14.60 4.37
C PHE A 153 -4.23 -16.09 4.61
N GLY A 154 -3.25 -16.92 4.29
CA GLY A 154 -3.35 -18.37 4.47
C GLY A 154 -3.04 -18.85 5.89
N LEU A 155 -2.51 -17.97 6.76
CA LEU A 155 -2.17 -18.32 8.14
C LEU A 155 -3.41 -18.86 8.89
N LYS A 156 -3.20 -19.87 9.72
CA LYS A 156 -4.30 -20.44 10.54
C LYS A 156 -4.12 -20.08 12.01
N PRO A 157 -5.23 -19.88 12.76
CA PRO A 157 -5.17 -19.74 14.21
C PRO A 157 -4.43 -20.92 14.85
N GLY A 158 -3.50 -20.63 15.77
CA GLY A 158 -2.69 -21.64 16.46
C GLY A 158 -1.43 -22.10 15.71
N THR A 159 -1.15 -21.60 14.51
CA THR A 159 0.15 -21.84 13.82
C THR A 159 1.30 -21.23 14.61
N VAL A 160 1.11 -20.04 15.17
CA VAL A 160 2.00 -19.35 16.11
C VAL A 160 1.25 -19.02 17.39
N ASN A 161 1.94 -18.93 18.53
CA ASN A 161 1.36 -18.79 19.85
C ASN A 161 1.92 -17.61 20.65
N GLY A 162 2.80 -16.80 20.08
CA GLY A 162 3.33 -15.59 20.70
C GLY A 162 2.23 -14.59 21.01
N GLU A 163 2.45 -13.76 22.05
CA GLU A 163 1.53 -12.72 22.49
C GLU A 163 1.93 -11.34 21.93
N ILE A 164 3.14 -11.24 21.40
CA ILE A 164 3.72 -10.02 20.80
C ILE A 164 4.19 -10.38 19.39
N LEU A 165 3.91 -9.51 18.44
CA LEU A 165 4.45 -9.62 17.08
C LEU A 165 5.33 -8.42 16.77
N LEU A 166 6.58 -8.70 16.42
CA LEU A 166 7.53 -7.74 15.90
C LEU A 166 7.68 -7.97 14.39
N ASN A 167 7.01 -7.16 13.61
CA ASN A 167 7.15 -7.13 12.15
C ASN A 167 8.41 -6.33 11.81
N LEU A 168 9.29 -6.89 10.99
CA LEU A 168 10.60 -6.33 10.66
C LEU A 168 10.65 -5.80 9.22
N ASP A 169 9.54 -5.19 8.77
CA ASP A 169 9.29 -4.84 7.38
C ASP A 169 9.14 -3.34 7.12
N SER A 170 9.44 -2.51 8.12
CA SER A 170 9.44 -1.05 7.94
C SER A 170 10.79 -0.56 7.39
N GLU A 171 10.74 0.56 6.68
CA GLU A 171 11.84 1.08 5.86
C GLU A 171 12.48 2.37 6.40
N ASP A 172 12.11 2.77 7.62
CA ASP A 172 12.65 3.97 8.27
C ASP A 172 13.11 3.68 9.69
N GLU A 173 14.43 3.73 9.90
CA GLU A 173 15.02 3.61 11.23
C GLU A 173 14.58 4.79 12.10
N GLY A 174 14.24 4.52 13.36
CA GLY A 174 13.74 5.51 14.30
C GLY A 174 12.22 5.69 14.28
N GLU A 175 11.50 4.92 13.49
CA GLU A 175 10.05 4.91 13.45
C GLU A 175 9.47 3.59 13.99
N LEU A 176 8.40 3.68 14.78
CA LEU A 176 7.61 2.55 15.27
C LEU A 176 6.20 2.65 14.70
N TYR A 177 5.85 1.72 13.85
CA TYR A 177 4.50 1.64 13.31
C TYR A 177 3.62 0.80 14.25
N ILE A 178 2.46 1.35 14.60
CA ILE A 178 1.49 0.77 15.53
C ILE A 178 0.12 0.53 14.89
N GLY A 179 0.01 0.71 13.60
CA GLY A 179 -1.24 0.53 12.86
C GLY A 179 -1.04 0.60 11.35
N CYS A 180 -1.98 0.01 10.62
CA CYS A 180 -2.05 0.08 9.17
C CYS A 180 -3.49 0.12 8.67
N ALA A 181 -3.71 0.62 7.45
CA ALA A 181 -5.04 0.57 6.86
C ALA A 181 -5.33 -0.80 6.24
N GLY A 182 -6.53 -1.29 6.46
CA GLY A 182 -7.16 -2.28 5.60
C GLY A 182 -7.69 -1.64 4.33
N GLY A 183 -8.11 -2.45 3.38
CA GLY A 183 -8.66 -2.00 2.11
C GLY A 183 -9.95 -2.71 1.74
N MET A 184 -10.69 -2.12 0.80
CA MET A 184 -11.86 -2.72 0.15
C MET A 184 -12.03 -2.09 -1.23
N ASP A 185 -12.08 -2.93 -2.24
CA ASP A 185 -12.44 -2.53 -3.60
C ASP A 185 -13.97 -2.40 -3.73
N VAL A 186 -14.43 -1.24 -4.17
CA VAL A 186 -15.83 -0.99 -4.49
C VAL A 186 -15.95 -0.77 -6.00
N THR A 187 -16.79 -1.57 -6.65
CA THR A 187 -17.05 -1.48 -8.09
C THR A 187 -18.54 -1.28 -8.32
N ALA A 188 -18.92 -0.13 -8.91
CA ALA A 188 -20.27 0.14 -9.33
C ALA A 188 -20.41 0.00 -10.85
N THR A 189 -21.43 -0.72 -11.31
CA THR A 189 -21.67 -1.01 -12.74
C THR A 189 -23.10 -0.74 -13.12
N LEU A 190 -23.31 -0.25 -14.35
CA LEU A 190 -24.62 -0.08 -14.95
C LEU A 190 -24.53 -0.39 -16.44
N GLU A 191 -25.49 -1.16 -16.96
CA GLU A 191 -25.69 -1.34 -18.38
C GLU A 191 -26.93 -0.55 -18.81
N TYR A 192 -26.84 0.12 -19.95
CA TYR A 192 -27.93 0.92 -20.49
C TYR A 192 -27.95 0.82 -22.03
N LYS A 193 -29.08 1.18 -22.61
CA LYS A 193 -29.17 1.30 -24.07
C LYS A 193 -28.90 2.75 -24.45
N GLU A 194 -27.89 2.98 -25.26
CA GLU A 194 -27.60 4.31 -25.79
C GLU A 194 -28.73 4.86 -26.63
N VAL A 195 -28.84 6.21 -26.65
CA VAL A 195 -29.73 6.96 -27.53
C VAL A 195 -28.88 7.74 -28.54
N ALA A 196 -29.43 8.00 -29.72
CA ALA A 196 -28.75 8.84 -30.72
C ALA A 196 -28.70 10.30 -30.24
N PRO A 197 -27.62 11.05 -30.57
CA PRO A 197 -27.60 12.50 -30.45
C PRO A 197 -28.74 13.15 -31.27
N GLU A 198 -29.11 14.39 -30.88
CA GLU A 198 -30.12 15.14 -31.64
C GLU A 198 -29.56 15.61 -32.98
N GLU A 199 -30.45 15.81 -33.97
CA GLU A 199 -30.05 16.29 -35.28
C GLU A 199 -29.53 17.74 -35.19
N GLY A 200 -28.28 17.95 -35.62
CA GLY A 200 -27.63 19.26 -35.58
C GLY A 200 -26.66 19.43 -34.39
N ASP A 201 -26.63 18.46 -33.46
CA ASP A 201 -25.64 18.47 -32.40
C ASP A 201 -24.21 18.35 -32.95
N ILE A 202 -23.30 18.95 -32.22
CA ILE A 202 -21.84 18.76 -32.36
C ILE A 202 -21.31 17.95 -31.18
N ALA A 203 -20.14 17.34 -31.35
CA ALA A 203 -19.45 16.65 -30.28
C ALA A 203 -18.13 17.33 -29.92
N VAL A 204 -17.90 17.48 -28.63
CA VAL A 204 -16.71 18.09 -28.07
C VAL A 204 -16.05 17.10 -27.08
N LYS A 205 -14.77 16.81 -27.32
CA LYS A 205 -13.95 16.08 -26.36
C LYS A 205 -13.28 17.08 -25.44
N VAL A 206 -13.50 16.94 -24.14
CA VAL A 206 -12.81 17.69 -23.10
C VAL A 206 -11.72 16.82 -22.46
N THR A 207 -10.57 17.39 -22.20
CA THR A 207 -9.42 16.66 -21.63
C THR A 207 -8.82 17.46 -20.49
N LEU A 208 -8.83 16.88 -19.30
CA LEU A 208 -8.19 17.37 -18.09
C LEU A 208 -6.91 16.59 -17.83
N LYS A 209 -5.79 17.27 -17.67
CA LYS A 209 -4.48 16.64 -17.42
C LYS A 209 -3.53 17.58 -16.68
N GLY A 210 -2.33 17.04 -16.32
CA GLY A 210 -1.30 17.81 -15.64
C GLY A 210 -1.34 17.71 -14.13
N LEU A 211 -2.23 16.88 -13.55
CA LEU A 211 -2.27 16.65 -12.11
C LEU A 211 -1.10 15.78 -11.65
N ARG A 212 -0.66 15.97 -10.40
CA ARG A 212 0.45 15.20 -9.79
C ARG A 212 0.08 13.74 -9.56
N GLY A 213 -1.17 13.48 -9.14
CA GLY A 213 -1.57 12.15 -8.72
C GLY A 213 -0.86 11.71 -7.44
N GLY A 214 -0.69 10.40 -7.25
CA GLY A 214 0.00 9.84 -6.10
C GLY A 214 -0.65 8.57 -5.59
N HIS A 215 -0.08 7.99 -4.53
CA HIS A 215 -0.61 6.80 -3.89
C HIS A 215 -1.89 7.14 -3.10
N SER A 216 -2.96 6.38 -3.33
CA SER A 216 -4.29 6.63 -2.75
C SER A 216 -4.38 6.45 -1.22
N GLY A 217 -3.32 6.00 -0.59
CA GLY A 217 -3.19 5.92 0.87
C GLY A 217 -2.19 6.94 1.39
N LEU A 218 -0.92 6.80 1.04
CA LEU A 218 0.19 7.58 1.63
C LEU A 218 0.09 9.09 1.35
N GLU A 219 -0.53 9.47 0.24
CA GLU A 219 -0.60 10.86 -0.22
C GLU A 219 -2.03 11.41 -0.30
N ILE A 220 -3.02 10.66 0.23
CA ILE A 220 -4.44 11.04 0.15
C ILE A 220 -4.77 12.30 0.96
N ASN A 221 -3.99 12.60 1.99
CA ASN A 221 -4.16 13.78 2.84
C ASN A 221 -3.32 14.99 2.40
N GLU A 222 -2.60 14.90 1.29
CA GLU A 222 -1.80 16.03 0.77
C GLU A 222 -2.63 17.06 0.02
N GLY A 223 -3.94 16.85 -0.10
CA GLY A 223 -4.86 17.78 -0.79
C GLY A 223 -4.74 17.77 -2.30
N ARG A 224 -4.11 16.74 -2.89
CA ARG A 224 -3.99 16.60 -4.35
C ARG A 224 -5.33 16.46 -5.02
N ALA A 225 -5.45 17.04 -6.21
CA ALA A 225 -6.68 16.99 -6.99
C ALA A 225 -6.92 15.58 -7.57
N ASN A 226 -8.19 15.22 -7.69
CA ASN A 226 -8.65 14.02 -8.36
C ASN A 226 -9.30 14.42 -9.69
N ALA A 227 -8.75 13.93 -10.81
CA ALA A 227 -9.19 14.31 -12.14
C ALA A 227 -10.68 14.01 -12.39
N ASN A 228 -11.19 12.89 -11.88
CA ASN A 228 -12.61 12.55 -11.99
C ASN A 228 -13.52 13.51 -11.21
N LYS A 229 -13.07 13.95 -10.02
CA LYS A 229 -13.82 14.93 -9.20
C LYS A 229 -13.78 16.33 -9.78
N LEU A 230 -12.73 16.71 -10.50
CA LEU A 230 -12.70 17.97 -11.23
C LEU A 230 -13.57 17.92 -12.49
N LEU A 231 -13.45 16.83 -13.25
CA LEU A 231 -14.20 16.69 -14.51
C LEU A 231 -15.71 16.64 -14.28
N VAL A 232 -16.19 16.01 -13.20
CA VAL A 232 -17.64 15.97 -12.89
C VAL A 232 -18.21 17.37 -12.62
N ARG A 233 -17.41 18.29 -12.05
CA ARG A 233 -17.85 19.68 -11.81
C ARG A 233 -18.17 20.39 -13.14
N PHE A 234 -17.28 20.21 -14.12
CA PHE A 234 -17.51 20.74 -15.47
C PHE A 234 -18.72 20.09 -16.14
N ILE A 235 -18.79 18.74 -16.15
CA ILE A 235 -19.88 18.03 -16.85
C ILE A 235 -21.24 18.43 -16.26
N ARG A 236 -21.35 18.51 -14.94
CA ARG A 236 -22.58 18.88 -14.26
C ARG A 236 -23.07 20.27 -14.68
N GLU A 237 -22.16 21.24 -14.78
CA GLU A 237 -22.50 22.61 -15.23
C GLU A 237 -22.85 22.63 -16.73
N ALA A 238 -22.08 21.89 -17.55
CA ALA A 238 -22.33 21.80 -18.98
C ALA A 238 -23.73 21.21 -19.30
N VAL A 239 -24.14 20.17 -18.54
CA VAL A 239 -25.49 19.58 -18.65
C VAL A 239 -26.56 20.55 -18.20
N ALA A 240 -26.36 21.23 -17.06
CA ALA A 240 -27.38 22.12 -16.48
C ALA A 240 -27.58 23.41 -17.29
N SER A 241 -26.51 23.94 -17.89
CA SER A 241 -26.54 25.29 -18.50
C SER A 241 -26.48 25.30 -20.02
N TYR A 242 -25.94 24.24 -20.66
CA TYR A 242 -25.67 24.20 -22.10
C TYR A 242 -26.26 22.98 -22.82
N GLU A 243 -27.20 22.30 -22.20
CA GLU A 243 -27.88 21.10 -22.75
C GLU A 243 -26.89 19.99 -23.18
N ALA A 244 -25.73 19.89 -22.50
CA ALA A 244 -24.74 18.89 -22.83
C ALA A 244 -25.24 17.47 -22.51
N ARG A 245 -24.89 16.52 -23.37
CA ARG A 245 -25.21 15.11 -23.19
C ARG A 245 -23.90 14.31 -23.17
N LEU A 246 -23.74 13.45 -22.17
CA LEU A 246 -22.54 12.60 -22.02
C LEU A 246 -22.60 11.46 -23.02
N ALA A 247 -21.58 11.34 -23.87
CA ALA A 247 -21.38 10.20 -24.76
C ALA A 247 -20.35 9.20 -24.19
N SER A 248 -19.24 9.71 -23.63
CA SER A 248 -18.24 8.85 -23.01
C SER A 248 -17.47 9.59 -21.90
N TRP A 249 -16.90 8.81 -20.97
CA TRP A 249 -16.00 9.30 -19.93
C TRP A 249 -14.94 8.26 -19.64
N GLU A 250 -13.70 8.68 -19.56
CA GLU A 250 -12.57 7.84 -19.18
C GLU A 250 -11.64 8.63 -18.26
N GLY A 251 -11.37 8.12 -17.05
CA GLY A 251 -10.49 8.78 -16.09
C GLY A 251 -9.88 7.82 -15.10
N GLY A 252 -8.54 7.89 -14.95
CA GLY A 252 -7.76 7.00 -14.11
C GLY A 252 -7.59 5.60 -14.70
N ASN A 253 -6.60 4.86 -14.17
CA ASN A 253 -6.25 3.52 -14.67
C ASN A 253 -5.83 2.54 -13.56
N MET A 254 -5.64 3.00 -12.32
CA MET A 254 -5.23 2.16 -11.19
C MET A 254 -6.03 2.51 -9.93
N ARG A 255 -6.55 1.51 -9.22
CA ARG A 255 -7.34 1.73 -7.99
C ARG A 255 -6.55 2.42 -6.87
N ASN A 256 -5.29 2.08 -6.73
CA ASN A 256 -4.41 2.60 -5.68
C ASN A 256 -3.68 3.89 -6.05
N ALA A 257 -4.03 4.51 -7.18
CA ALA A 257 -3.48 5.80 -7.62
C ALA A 257 -4.58 6.86 -7.69
N ILE A 258 -4.26 8.08 -7.24
CA ILE A 258 -5.10 9.27 -7.43
C ILE A 258 -5.09 9.61 -8.93
N PRO A 259 -6.25 9.66 -9.63
CA PRO A 259 -6.27 9.85 -11.07
C PRO A 259 -5.74 11.23 -11.47
N ARG A 260 -4.81 11.23 -12.43
CA ARG A 260 -4.08 12.42 -12.89
C ARG A 260 -4.68 13.05 -14.12
N GLU A 261 -5.47 12.28 -14.87
CA GLU A 261 -6.05 12.66 -16.14
C GLU A 261 -7.46 12.08 -16.25
N ALA A 262 -8.33 12.82 -16.92
CA ALA A 262 -9.65 12.36 -17.30
C ALA A 262 -10.10 13.09 -18.56
N HIS A 263 -10.90 12.42 -19.39
CA HIS A 263 -11.53 13.03 -20.55
C HIS A 263 -12.95 12.52 -20.73
N ALA A 264 -13.76 13.35 -21.37
CA ALA A 264 -15.13 13.00 -21.72
C ALA A 264 -15.46 13.52 -23.11
N VAL A 265 -16.38 12.85 -23.79
CA VAL A 265 -17.03 13.36 -24.99
C VAL A 265 -18.45 13.73 -24.63
N VAL A 266 -18.82 14.97 -24.92
CA VAL A 266 -20.18 15.47 -24.78
C VAL A 266 -20.72 15.93 -26.12
N THR A 267 -22.01 15.75 -26.35
CA THR A 267 -22.74 16.37 -27.46
C THR A 267 -23.50 17.58 -26.93
N ILE A 268 -23.62 18.63 -27.75
CA ILE A 268 -24.33 19.87 -27.43
C ILE A 268 -25.01 20.42 -28.68
N PRO A 269 -26.06 21.21 -28.55
CA PRO A 269 -26.55 22.05 -29.65
C PRO A 269 -25.41 22.94 -30.18
N ALA A 270 -25.29 23.05 -31.51
CA ALA A 270 -24.17 23.76 -32.13
C ALA A 270 -24.07 25.24 -31.72
N GLU A 271 -25.20 25.88 -31.40
CA GLU A 271 -25.26 27.25 -30.91
C GLU A 271 -24.63 27.45 -29.52
N ASN A 272 -24.49 26.40 -28.71
CA ASN A 272 -23.90 26.46 -27.35
C ASN A 272 -22.39 26.23 -27.32
N GLU A 273 -21.72 26.10 -28.47
CA GLU A 273 -20.30 25.79 -28.54
C GLU A 273 -19.41 26.84 -27.88
N GLU A 274 -19.66 28.13 -28.19
CA GLU A 274 -18.85 29.24 -27.67
C GLU A 274 -18.94 29.31 -26.14
N GLU A 275 -20.11 29.12 -25.59
CA GLU A 275 -20.36 29.12 -24.15
C GLU A 275 -19.72 27.93 -23.47
N LEU A 276 -19.77 26.72 -24.08
CA LEU A 276 -19.09 25.54 -23.56
C LEU A 276 -17.58 25.74 -23.53
N LEU A 277 -16.97 26.28 -24.57
CA LEU A 277 -15.56 26.63 -24.62
C LEU A 277 -15.17 27.66 -23.55
N GLY A 278 -16.09 28.66 -23.33
CA GLY A 278 -15.95 29.59 -22.21
C GLY A 278 -15.97 28.91 -20.85
N LEU A 279 -16.82 27.91 -20.63
CA LEU A 279 -16.90 27.14 -19.42
C LEU A 279 -15.60 26.29 -19.21
N VAL A 280 -15.06 25.71 -20.28
CA VAL A 280 -13.76 24.96 -20.20
C VAL A 280 -12.66 25.88 -19.70
N LYS A 281 -12.57 27.10 -20.28
CA LYS A 281 -11.55 28.07 -19.85
C LYS A 281 -11.77 28.55 -18.43
N TYR A 282 -13.00 28.81 -18.04
CA TYR A 282 -13.37 29.18 -16.67
C TYR A 282 -12.95 28.08 -15.67
N CYS A 283 -13.25 26.82 -15.98
CA CYS A 283 -12.88 25.69 -15.13
C CYS A 283 -11.35 25.53 -15.04
N GLU A 284 -10.62 25.70 -16.14
CA GLU A 284 -9.15 25.68 -16.13
C GLU A 284 -8.59 26.70 -15.15
N ASP A 285 -9.04 27.94 -15.25
CA ASP A 285 -8.58 29.04 -14.39
C ASP A 285 -8.95 28.79 -12.93
N LEU A 286 -10.19 28.36 -12.67
CA LEU A 286 -10.69 28.03 -11.33
C LEU A 286 -9.89 26.88 -10.67
N PHE A 287 -9.63 25.80 -11.41
CA PHE A 287 -8.87 24.66 -10.87
C PHE A 287 -7.42 25.05 -10.58
N ASN A 288 -6.79 25.86 -11.45
CA ASN A 288 -5.45 26.37 -11.21
C ASN A 288 -5.39 27.32 -10.01
N GLU A 289 -6.41 28.11 -9.73
CA GLU A 289 -6.50 28.94 -8.53
C GLU A 289 -6.65 28.08 -7.26
N GLU A 290 -7.63 27.17 -7.24
CA GLU A 290 -7.91 26.29 -6.09
C GLU A 290 -6.73 25.41 -5.68
N TYR A 291 -5.96 24.93 -6.63
CA TYR A 291 -4.86 23.99 -6.39
C TYR A 291 -3.47 24.58 -6.59
N SER A 292 -3.34 25.89 -6.69
CA SER A 292 -2.10 26.61 -7.03
C SER A 292 -0.90 26.29 -6.15
N THR A 293 -1.10 25.86 -4.90
CA THR A 293 -0.02 25.53 -3.94
C THR A 293 0.35 24.04 -3.93
N ILE A 294 -0.45 23.21 -4.58
CA ILE A 294 -0.35 21.74 -4.45
C ILE A 294 -0.05 21.09 -5.80
N GLU A 295 -0.75 21.53 -6.85
CA GLU A 295 -0.65 20.94 -8.18
C GLU A 295 0.39 21.63 -9.06
N THR A 296 0.83 20.95 -10.12
CA THR A 296 1.45 21.57 -11.29
C THR A 296 0.37 22.30 -12.09
N PRO A 297 0.73 23.18 -13.06
CA PRO A 297 -0.30 23.82 -13.89
C PRO A 297 -1.25 22.80 -14.53
N ILE A 298 -2.51 22.90 -14.17
CA ILE A 298 -3.59 22.04 -14.69
C ILE A 298 -3.95 22.52 -16.08
N SER A 299 -4.04 21.60 -17.03
CA SER A 299 -4.50 21.88 -18.39
C SER A 299 -5.89 21.31 -18.59
N PHE A 300 -6.83 22.13 -19.00
CA PHE A 300 -8.18 21.69 -19.35
C PHE A 300 -8.54 22.24 -20.74
N THR A 301 -8.66 21.33 -21.71
CA THR A 301 -8.81 21.67 -23.13
C THR A 301 -10.05 21.03 -23.72
N ALA A 302 -10.55 21.63 -24.80
CA ALA A 302 -11.67 21.11 -25.60
C ALA A 302 -11.27 21.05 -27.08
N GLU A 303 -11.75 20.03 -27.77
CA GLU A 303 -11.60 19.89 -29.21
C GLU A 303 -12.86 19.29 -29.84
N ARG A 304 -13.26 19.77 -31.02
CA ARG A 304 -14.32 19.11 -31.78
C ARG A 304 -13.91 17.74 -32.22
N VAL A 305 -14.81 16.78 -32.08
CA VAL A 305 -14.65 15.40 -32.54
C VAL A 305 -15.84 15.00 -33.41
N GLU A 306 -15.78 13.84 -34.05
CA GLU A 306 -16.89 13.25 -34.76
C GLU A 306 -18.03 12.95 -33.79
N VAL A 307 -19.27 13.28 -34.22
CA VAL A 307 -20.47 13.03 -33.42
C VAL A 307 -20.63 11.51 -33.21
N PRO A 308 -20.68 11.02 -31.97
CA PRO A 308 -20.78 9.60 -31.71
C PRO A 308 -22.15 9.05 -32.13
N ALA A 309 -22.23 7.76 -32.45
CA ALA A 309 -23.45 7.08 -32.82
C ALA A 309 -24.46 6.97 -31.66
N GLY A 310 -23.96 7.05 -30.41
CA GLY A 310 -24.79 6.92 -29.22
C GLY A 310 -24.26 7.78 -28.06
N GLN A 311 -25.16 8.08 -27.14
CA GLN A 311 -24.88 8.81 -25.90
C GLN A 311 -25.71 8.25 -24.75
N VAL A 312 -25.37 8.62 -23.52
CA VAL A 312 -26.09 8.19 -22.32
C VAL A 312 -27.52 8.81 -22.30
N PRO A 313 -28.57 8.00 -22.04
CA PRO A 313 -29.92 8.54 -21.84
C PRO A 313 -29.93 9.55 -20.71
N GLU A 314 -30.76 10.63 -20.85
CA GLU A 314 -30.77 11.76 -19.91
C GLU A 314 -30.97 11.39 -18.46
N GLU A 315 -31.99 10.60 -18.15
CA GLU A 315 -32.26 10.15 -16.78
C GLU A 315 -31.09 9.37 -16.17
N ILE A 316 -30.42 8.54 -16.98
CA ILE A 316 -29.25 7.78 -16.53
C ILE A 316 -28.05 8.71 -16.35
N GLN A 317 -27.82 9.62 -17.27
CA GLN A 317 -26.77 10.63 -17.18
C GLN A 317 -26.88 11.45 -15.88
N ASP A 318 -28.06 11.99 -15.58
CA ASP A 318 -28.27 12.85 -14.43
C ASP A 318 -27.98 12.08 -13.12
N ASN A 319 -28.50 10.86 -13.02
CA ASN A 319 -28.25 9.99 -11.86
C ASN A 319 -26.75 9.62 -11.72
N LEU A 320 -26.04 9.31 -12.82
CA LEU A 320 -24.61 9.02 -12.81
C LEU A 320 -23.78 10.24 -12.39
N ILE A 321 -24.06 11.41 -12.97
CA ILE A 321 -23.37 12.66 -12.65
C ILE A 321 -23.55 13.02 -11.19
N ASP A 322 -24.77 12.95 -10.67
CA ASP A 322 -25.07 13.27 -9.28
C ASP A 322 -24.38 12.27 -8.32
N ALA A 323 -24.38 10.98 -8.64
CA ALA A 323 -23.67 9.98 -7.83
C ALA A 323 -22.14 10.20 -7.83
N ILE A 324 -21.54 10.44 -9.00
CA ILE A 324 -20.11 10.73 -9.12
C ILE A 324 -19.73 12.03 -8.39
N PHE A 325 -20.59 13.04 -8.48
CA PHE A 325 -20.41 14.32 -7.79
C PHE A 325 -20.50 14.16 -6.26
N ALA A 326 -21.52 13.43 -5.77
CA ALA A 326 -21.83 13.27 -4.35
C ALA A 326 -20.95 12.24 -3.66
N CYS A 327 -20.42 11.22 -4.37
CA CYS A 327 -19.64 10.15 -3.74
C CYS A 327 -18.42 10.69 -2.98
N GLN A 328 -18.15 10.08 -1.84
CA GLN A 328 -17.00 10.45 -1.01
C GLN A 328 -15.69 10.16 -1.76
N ASN A 329 -14.75 11.09 -1.63
CA ASN A 329 -13.39 10.98 -2.15
C ASN A 329 -12.42 11.75 -1.24
N GLY A 330 -11.25 11.20 -0.97
CA GLY A 330 -10.28 11.78 -0.05
C GLY A 330 -10.49 11.32 1.38
N VAL A 331 -9.97 12.09 2.32
CA VAL A 331 -10.00 11.78 3.75
C VAL A 331 -11.42 11.93 4.31
N THR A 332 -11.91 10.88 4.95
CA THR A 332 -13.20 10.88 5.67
C THR A 332 -12.99 11.12 7.17
N ARG A 333 -11.92 10.53 7.75
CA ARG A 333 -11.64 10.65 9.18
C ARG A 333 -10.13 10.56 9.44
N MET A 334 -9.66 11.35 10.41
CA MET A 334 -8.29 11.32 10.95
C MET A 334 -8.26 10.49 12.25
N ILE A 335 -7.09 9.95 12.62
CA ILE A 335 -6.90 9.26 13.91
C ILE A 335 -6.69 10.29 15.02
N PRO A 336 -7.58 10.40 16.04
CA PRO A 336 -7.46 11.43 17.07
C PRO A 336 -6.23 11.28 17.97
N THR A 337 -5.73 10.06 18.15
CA THR A 337 -4.64 9.71 19.07
C THR A 337 -3.25 9.74 18.43
N VAL A 338 -3.18 9.83 17.09
CA VAL A 338 -1.93 9.94 16.34
C VAL A 338 -2.05 11.14 15.39
N PRO A 339 -1.38 12.27 15.70
CA PRO A 339 -1.50 13.48 14.89
C PRO A 339 -1.19 13.27 13.41
N ASP A 340 -1.84 14.06 12.57
CA ASP A 340 -1.63 14.10 11.11
C ASP A 340 -1.79 12.76 10.36
N THR A 341 -2.48 11.80 10.99
CA THR A 341 -2.63 10.44 10.47
C THR A 341 -4.07 10.17 10.03
N VAL A 342 -4.23 9.69 8.80
CA VAL A 342 -5.52 9.30 8.23
C VAL A 342 -5.99 7.98 8.83
N GLU A 343 -7.25 7.93 9.29
CA GLU A 343 -7.92 6.68 9.66
C GLU A 343 -8.64 6.09 8.45
N THR A 344 -9.49 6.89 7.79
CA THR A 344 -10.44 6.41 6.79
C THR A 344 -10.44 7.34 5.58
N SER A 345 -10.34 6.76 4.39
CA SER A 345 -10.37 7.50 3.12
C SER A 345 -10.93 6.67 1.98
N SER A 346 -11.31 7.33 0.89
CA SER A 346 -11.64 6.71 -0.38
C SER A 346 -10.94 7.41 -1.53
N ASN A 347 -10.70 6.67 -2.61
CA ASN A 347 -10.17 7.19 -3.86
C ASN A 347 -11.10 6.80 -5.00
N LEU A 348 -11.78 7.78 -5.60
CA LEU A 348 -12.54 7.61 -6.85
C LEU A 348 -11.53 7.44 -7.99
N ALA A 349 -11.10 6.20 -8.20
CA ALA A 349 -9.91 5.89 -8.96
C ALA A 349 -10.14 5.84 -10.46
N ILE A 350 -11.17 5.10 -10.90
CA ILE A 350 -11.38 4.82 -12.32
C ILE A 350 -12.84 5.05 -12.64
N ILE A 351 -13.10 5.78 -13.72
CA ILE A 351 -14.42 5.90 -14.36
C ILE A 351 -14.27 5.51 -15.81
N THR A 352 -15.15 4.63 -16.27
CA THR A 352 -15.30 4.27 -17.68
C THR A 352 -16.78 4.26 -18.03
N ILE A 353 -17.21 5.16 -18.92
CA ILE A 353 -18.57 5.22 -19.43
C ILE A 353 -18.48 5.26 -20.96
N ALA A 354 -18.92 4.22 -21.63
CA ALA A 354 -18.93 4.10 -23.09
C ALA A 354 -19.71 2.86 -23.52
N GLY A 355 -20.29 2.90 -24.73
CA GLY A 355 -20.83 1.72 -25.39
C GLY A 355 -21.96 1.04 -24.61
N GLY A 356 -22.80 1.80 -23.93
CA GLY A 356 -23.93 1.27 -23.15
C GLY A 356 -23.53 0.70 -21.78
N LYS A 357 -22.32 0.97 -21.29
CA LYS A 357 -21.85 0.54 -19.97
C LYS A 357 -21.21 1.68 -19.20
N ALA A 358 -21.54 1.78 -17.91
CA ALA A 358 -20.82 2.60 -16.93
C ALA A 358 -20.17 1.70 -15.90
N GLU A 359 -18.88 1.93 -15.60
CA GLU A 359 -18.12 1.24 -14.58
C GLU A 359 -17.31 2.25 -13.76
N ILE A 360 -17.48 2.23 -12.44
CA ILE A 360 -16.79 3.11 -11.50
C ILE A 360 -16.07 2.25 -10.46
N LYS A 361 -14.77 2.50 -10.27
CA LYS A 361 -13.92 1.75 -9.34
C LYS A 361 -13.34 2.66 -8.29
N ILE A 362 -13.56 2.30 -7.03
CA ILE A 362 -13.13 3.06 -5.86
C ILE A 362 -12.33 2.12 -4.95
N LEU A 363 -11.29 2.65 -4.32
CA LEU A 363 -10.58 1.98 -3.24
C LEU A 363 -10.88 2.70 -1.93
N ALA A 364 -11.51 2.01 -0.99
CA ALA A 364 -11.71 2.46 0.38
C ALA A 364 -10.61 1.90 1.29
N ARG A 365 -10.12 2.73 2.22
CA ARG A 365 -9.09 2.35 3.20
C ARG A 365 -9.51 2.79 4.60
N SER A 366 -9.21 1.97 5.60
CA SER A 366 -9.34 2.36 7.02
C SER A 366 -8.50 1.46 7.92
N SER A 367 -7.92 2.03 8.98
CA SER A 367 -7.33 1.25 10.08
C SER A 367 -8.41 0.66 11.01
N SER A 368 -9.65 1.15 10.93
CA SER A 368 -10.83 0.65 11.65
C SER A 368 -11.74 -0.11 10.69
N ASP A 369 -11.93 -1.42 10.92
CA ASP A 369 -12.79 -2.23 10.05
C ASP A 369 -14.25 -1.76 10.06
N SER A 370 -14.78 -1.30 11.21
CA SER A 370 -16.13 -0.74 11.30
C SER A 370 -16.29 0.56 10.50
N MET A 371 -15.26 1.41 10.46
CA MET A 371 -15.28 2.64 9.65
C MET A 371 -15.07 2.34 8.17
N LYS A 372 -14.34 1.30 7.82
CA LYS A 372 -14.25 0.79 6.45
C LYS A 372 -15.62 0.32 5.96
N GLU A 373 -16.32 -0.48 6.77
CA GLU A 373 -17.69 -0.93 6.48
C GLU A 373 -18.66 0.26 6.33
N TYR A 374 -18.61 1.23 7.24
CA TYR A 374 -19.43 2.45 7.12
C TYR A 374 -19.19 3.19 5.80
N LEU A 375 -17.91 3.40 5.44
CA LEU A 375 -17.57 4.10 4.21
C LEU A 375 -18.02 3.33 2.96
N THR A 376 -17.77 2.02 2.91
CA THR A 376 -18.14 1.19 1.75
C THR A 376 -19.66 1.07 1.60
N THR A 377 -20.41 0.97 2.71
CA THR A 377 -21.88 1.02 2.71
C THR A 377 -22.42 2.37 2.25
N SER A 378 -21.75 3.47 2.62
CA SER A 378 -22.09 4.80 2.14
C SER A 378 -21.89 4.94 0.62
N LEU A 379 -20.79 4.43 0.09
CA LEU A 379 -20.52 4.39 -1.34
C LEU A 379 -21.51 3.48 -2.09
N GLU A 380 -21.82 2.31 -1.53
CA GLU A 380 -22.87 1.41 -2.06
C GLU A 380 -24.22 2.13 -2.15
N SER A 381 -24.62 2.80 -1.08
CA SER A 381 -25.87 3.57 -1.05
C SER A 381 -25.89 4.66 -2.11
N CYS A 382 -24.81 5.42 -2.26
CA CYS A 382 -24.67 6.48 -3.24
C CYS A 382 -24.90 5.98 -4.68
N PHE A 383 -24.21 4.91 -5.08
CA PHE A 383 -24.32 4.39 -6.45
C PHE A 383 -25.57 3.54 -6.67
N SER A 384 -26.08 2.87 -5.64
CA SER A 384 -27.37 2.16 -5.74
C SER A 384 -28.55 3.10 -5.96
N MET A 385 -28.54 4.29 -5.36
CA MET A 385 -29.55 5.34 -5.64
C MET A 385 -29.50 5.80 -7.10
N ALA A 386 -28.35 5.73 -7.76
CA ALA A 386 -28.22 5.99 -9.20
C ALA A 386 -28.56 4.77 -10.09
N GLY A 387 -29.11 3.69 -9.51
CA GLY A 387 -29.49 2.49 -10.24
C GLY A 387 -28.33 1.55 -10.60
N MET A 388 -27.14 1.76 -10.06
CA MET A 388 -25.97 0.93 -10.31
C MET A 388 -25.95 -0.32 -9.43
N LYS A 389 -25.45 -1.43 -9.96
CA LYS A 389 -25.07 -2.60 -9.16
C LYS A 389 -23.71 -2.35 -8.53
N VAL A 390 -23.60 -2.55 -7.21
CA VAL A 390 -22.33 -2.37 -6.48
C VAL A 390 -21.82 -3.71 -5.97
N GLU A 391 -20.54 -3.97 -6.19
CA GLU A 391 -19.82 -5.15 -5.69
C GLU A 391 -18.62 -4.71 -4.86
N MET A 392 -18.41 -5.37 -3.72
CA MET A 392 -17.26 -5.20 -2.85
C MET A 392 -16.38 -6.44 -2.90
N THR A 393 -15.10 -6.26 -3.18
CA THR A 393 -14.14 -7.36 -3.35
C THR A 393 -12.78 -6.99 -2.76
N GLY A 394 -11.89 -7.98 -2.62
CA GLY A 394 -10.49 -7.76 -2.22
C GLY A 394 -10.34 -7.17 -0.81
N GLY A 395 -11.31 -7.43 0.09
CA GLY A 395 -11.29 -6.87 1.44
C GLY A 395 -10.20 -7.50 2.32
N TYR A 396 -9.47 -6.65 3.05
CA TYR A 396 -8.56 -7.07 4.10
C TYR A 396 -8.65 -6.12 5.30
N SER A 397 -8.33 -6.67 6.49
CA SER A 397 -8.46 -5.94 7.76
C SER A 397 -7.37 -4.90 7.94
N GLY A 398 -7.70 -3.82 8.63
CA GLY A 398 -6.76 -2.87 9.18
C GLY A 398 -6.18 -3.33 10.52
N TRP A 399 -5.14 -2.65 10.93
CA TRP A 399 -4.59 -2.73 12.27
C TRP A 399 -4.80 -1.40 12.97
N GLN A 400 -5.77 -1.39 13.91
CA GLN A 400 -6.12 -0.21 14.66
C GLN A 400 -5.02 0.11 15.67
N PRO A 401 -4.50 1.36 15.72
CA PRO A 401 -3.41 1.72 16.61
C PRO A 401 -3.84 1.70 18.09
N ASP A 402 -2.99 1.11 18.94
CA ASP A 402 -3.08 1.20 20.40
C ASP A 402 -1.88 1.96 20.96
N VAL A 403 -2.09 3.22 21.31
CA VAL A 403 -1.06 4.08 21.92
C VAL A 403 -0.70 3.67 23.37
N ASN A 404 -1.49 2.78 23.97
CA ASN A 404 -1.27 2.24 25.32
C ASN A 404 -0.64 0.84 25.31
N SER A 405 -0.25 0.34 24.16
CA SER A 405 0.39 -0.96 23.99
C SER A 405 1.60 -1.13 24.93
N PRO A 406 1.66 -2.20 25.74
CA PRO A 406 2.80 -2.47 26.62
C PRO A 406 4.12 -2.61 25.88
N ILE A 407 4.13 -3.26 24.70
CA ILE A 407 5.37 -3.39 23.92
C ILE A 407 5.79 -2.06 23.31
N LEU A 408 4.86 -1.19 22.90
CA LEU A 408 5.18 0.16 22.45
C LEU A 408 5.89 0.96 23.52
N HIS A 409 5.38 0.95 24.75
CA HIS A 409 6.00 1.67 25.88
C HIS A 409 7.40 1.13 26.19
N ALA A 410 7.58 -0.19 26.22
CA ALA A 410 8.87 -0.85 26.44
C ALA A 410 9.87 -0.47 25.34
N MET A 411 9.45 -0.52 24.08
CA MET A 411 10.30 -0.19 22.93
C MET A 411 10.68 1.30 22.91
N LYS A 412 9.76 2.21 23.17
CA LYS A 412 10.06 3.66 23.28
C LYS A 412 11.11 3.94 24.37
N ALA A 413 10.96 3.34 25.54
CA ALA A 413 11.91 3.50 26.64
C ALA A 413 13.29 2.93 26.27
N SER A 414 13.33 1.74 25.67
CA SER A 414 14.56 1.10 25.21
C SER A 414 15.27 1.92 24.14
N TYR A 415 14.55 2.39 23.12
CA TYR A 415 15.12 3.22 22.05
C TYR A 415 15.74 4.51 22.60
N LYS A 416 14.99 5.22 23.46
CA LYS A 416 15.49 6.44 24.11
C LYS A 416 16.74 6.18 24.97
N GLN A 417 16.77 5.07 25.69
CA GLN A 417 17.92 4.69 26.50
C GLN A 417 19.17 4.41 25.65
N GLN A 418 19.01 3.74 24.50
CA GLN A 418 20.12 3.35 23.62
C GLN A 418 20.63 4.52 22.77
N PHE A 419 19.73 5.31 22.21
CA PHE A 419 20.07 6.30 21.18
C PHE A 419 19.89 7.76 21.61
N GLY A 420 19.36 8.01 22.81
CA GLY A 420 19.22 9.36 23.38
C GLY A 420 18.05 10.19 22.81
N VAL A 421 17.29 9.63 21.88
CA VAL A 421 16.14 10.28 21.25
C VAL A 421 14.91 9.37 21.32
N GLU A 422 13.71 9.95 21.27
CA GLU A 422 12.49 9.16 21.19
C GLU A 422 12.23 8.73 19.75
N PRO A 423 11.78 7.48 19.50
CA PRO A 423 11.36 7.09 18.18
C PRO A 423 10.04 7.77 17.81
N ALA A 424 9.83 8.02 16.52
CA ALA A 424 8.55 8.49 16.03
C ALA A 424 7.52 7.34 16.05
N VAL A 425 6.30 7.64 16.52
CA VAL A 425 5.19 6.67 16.48
C VAL A 425 4.33 6.99 15.27
N LYS A 426 4.11 6.00 14.40
CA LYS A 426 3.45 6.15 13.10
C LYS A 426 2.32 5.13 12.91
N VAL A 427 1.44 5.46 11.99
CA VAL A 427 0.47 4.53 11.39
C VAL A 427 0.57 4.70 9.88
N ILE A 428 0.68 3.60 9.16
CA ILE A 428 0.74 3.64 7.69
C ILE A 428 -0.67 3.54 7.11
N HIS A 429 -1.05 4.47 6.23
CA HIS A 429 -2.35 4.43 5.56
C HIS A 429 -2.29 3.59 4.26
N ALA A 430 -1.66 2.42 4.36
CA ALA A 430 -1.53 1.39 3.34
C ALA A 430 -1.69 0.01 3.98
N GLY A 431 -1.78 -1.04 3.17
CA GLY A 431 -1.84 -2.42 3.66
C GLY A 431 -0.53 -2.86 4.30
N SER A 432 -0.63 -3.79 5.25
CA SER A 432 0.49 -4.49 5.86
C SER A 432 0.01 -5.86 6.34
N GLU A 433 0.90 -6.84 6.35
CA GLU A 433 0.63 -8.18 6.89
C GLU A 433 0.15 -8.14 8.34
N CYS A 434 0.59 -7.12 9.13
CA CYS A 434 0.13 -6.94 10.51
C CYS A 434 -1.40 -6.84 10.63
N GLY A 435 -2.08 -6.16 9.71
CA GLY A 435 -3.54 -6.05 9.72
C GLY A 435 -4.22 -7.41 9.53
N ILE A 436 -3.70 -8.21 8.61
CA ILE A 436 -4.21 -9.56 8.31
C ILE A 436 -3.92 -10.52 9.47
N ILE A 437 -2.67 -10.56 9.93
CA ILE A 437 -2.24 -11.44 11.04
C ILE A 437 -2.99 -11.09 12.33
N GLY A 438 -3.15 -9.80 12.64
CA GLY A 438 -3.89 -9.34 13.82
C GLY A 438 -5.37 -9.71 13.79
N ALA A 439 -6.00 -9.78 12.61
CA ALA A 439 -7.37 -10.26 12.45
C ALA A 439 -7.49 -11.78 12.67
N ILE A 440 -6.46 -12.56 12.29
CA ILE A 440 -6.42 -14.02 12.48
C ILE A 440 -6.09 -14.39 13.93
N ILE A 441 -5.26 -13.59 14.61
CA ILE A 441 -4.81 -13.80 15.99
C ILE A 441 -5.24 -12.58 16.84
N PRO A 442 -6.50 -12.50 17.28
CA PRO A 442 -6.98 -11.36 18.05
C PRO A 442 -6.23 -11.18 19.38
N GLY A 443 -5.94 -9.91 19.72
CA GLY A 443 -5.25 -9.57 20.98
C GLY A 443 -3.73 -9.60 20.90
N LEU A 444 -3.16 -9.80 19.71
CA LEU A 444 -1.72 -9.72 19.48
C LEU A 444 -1.24 -8.27 19.68
N ASP A 445 -0.21 -8.08 20.51
CA ASP A 445 0.42 -6.76 20.71
C ASP A 445 1.52 -6.59 19.65
N MET A 446 1.33 -5.66 18.71
CA MET A 446 2.13 -5.61 17.48
C MET A 446 2.89 -4.30 17.33
N ILE A 447 4.11 -4.38 16.81
CA ILE A 447 4.93 -3.23 16.37
C ILE A 447 5.61 -3.61 15.05
N SER A 448 5.65 -2.67 14.11
CA SER A 448 6.50 -2.78 12.91
C SER A 448 7.62 -1.74 12.96
N PHE A 449 8.83 -2.17 12.66
CA PHE A 449 10.04 -1.33 12.60
C PHE A 449 11.09 -1.98 11.71
N GLY A 450 12.10 -1.21 11.30
CA GLY A 450 13.14 -1.73 10.39
C GLY A 450 14.31 -0.78 10.22
N PRO A 451 15.30 -1.16 9.40
CA PRO A 451 16.40 -0.29 8.99
C PRO A 451 15.94 0.71 7.93
N THR A 452 16.78 1.70 7.61
CA THR A 452 16.46 2.62 6.52
C THR A 452 16.75 1.99 5.16
N LEU A 453 15.69 1.81 4.37
CA LEU A 453 15.72 1.42 2.97
C LEU A 453 15.25 2.59 2.09
N ARG A 454 15.67 2.62 0.85
CA ARG A 454 15.17 3.61 -0.14
C ARG A 454 14.98 2.96 -1.50
N SER A 455 13.97 3.42 -2.18
CA SER A 455 13.58 2.94 -3.52
C SER A 455 13.36 1.43 -3.59
N PRO A 456 12.62 0.80 -2.65
CA PRO A 456 12.24 -0.59 -2.78
C PRO A 456 11.50 -0.80 -4.11
N HIS A 457 11.37 -2.03 -4.57
CA HIS A 457 10.72 -2.42 -5.83
C HIS A 457 11.35 -1.78 -7.08
N SER A 458 12.60 -1.36 -6.99
CA SER A 458 13.33 -0.67 -8.06
C SER A 458 14.79 -1.14 -8.10
N PRO A 459 15.46 -1.11 -9.26
CA PRO A 459 16.92 -1.34 -9.35
C PRO A 459 17.76 -0.31 -8.59
N ASP A 460 17.15 0.76 -8.09
CA ASP A 460 17.79 1.76 -7.22
C ASP A 460 17.64 1.44 -5.73
N GLU A 461 17.08 0.28 -5.39
CA GLU A 461 16.92 -0.19 -4.01
C GLU A 461 18.26 -0.19 -3.28
N ARG A 462 18.27 0.36 -2.07
CA ARG A 462 19.46 0.48 -1.25
C ARG A 462 19.16 0.47 0.24
N ALA A 463 20.08 -0.13 1.01
CA ALA A 463 20.02 -0.20 2.46
C ALA A 463 21.10 0.69 3.09
N LEU A 464 20.74 1.54 4.06
CA LEU A 464 21.66 2.44 4.75
C LEU A 464 22.40 1.67 5.87
N ILE A 465 23.68 1.41 5.66
CA ILE A 465 24.51 0.53 6.50
C ILE A 465 24.45 0.85 8.00
N PRO A 466 24.63 2.10 8.46
CA PRO A 466 24.61 2.40 9.91
C PRO A 466 23.27 2.08 10.58
N THR A 467 22.16 2.13 9.83
CA THR A 467 20.84 1.87 10.40
C THR A 467 20.56 0.38 10.60
N VAL A 468 21.24 -0.50 9.88
CA VAL A 468 21.12 -1.96 10.07
C VAL A 468 21.71 -2.38 11.44
N GLN A 469 22.81 -1.75 11.88
CA GLN A 469 23.35 -1.97 13.22
C GLN A 469 22.38 -1.49 14.30
N LYS A 470 21.87 -0.27 14.17
CA LYS A 470 20.90 0.30 15.12
C LYS A 470 19.63 -0.55 15.22
N PHE A 471 19.09 -0.95 14.08
CA PHE A 471 17.91 -1.81 14.01
C PHE A 471 18.14 -3.14 14.74
N TYR A 472 19.27 -3.80 14.50
CA TYR A 472 19.57 -5.08 15.15
C TYR A 472 19.80 -4.92 16.65
N ASP A 473 20.57 -3.91 17.09
CA ASP A 473 20.78 -3.62 18.50
C ASP A 473 19.45 -3.32 19.22
N PHE A 474 18.57 -2.59 18.57
CA PHE A 474 17.25 -2.29 19.10
C PHE A 474 16.35 -3.53 19.18
N LEU A 475 16.39 -4.39 18.16
CA LEU A 475 15.68 -5.68 18.19
C LEU A 475 16.15 -6.54 19.38
N VAL A 476 17.45 -6.70 19.54
CA VAL A 476 18.03 -7.49 20.64
C VAL A 476 17.62 -6.94 22.01
N ALA A 477 17.72 -5.64 22.21
CA ALA A 477 17.31 -5.02 23.47
C ALA A 477 15.79 -5.12 23.73
N THR A 478 14.98 -5.07 22.68
CA THR A 478 13.53 -5.29 22.78
C THR A 478 13.21 -6.70 23.27
N LEU A 479 13.92 -7.72 22.74
CA LEU A 479 13.74 -9.12 23.17
C LEU A 479 14.14 -9.34 24.63
N GLU A 480 15.20 -8.69 25.10
CA GLU A 480 15.64 -8.76 26.51
C GLU A 480 14.64 -8.09 27.45
N GLN A 481 13.98 -7.00 26.98
CA GLN A 481 13.05 -6.19 27.78
C GLN A 481 11.56 -6.55 27.55
N THR A 482 11.30 -7.63 26.82
CA THR A 482 9.93 -8.10 26.57
C THR A 482 9.12 -8.17 27.89
N PRO A 483 7.87 -7.69 27.94
CA PRO A 483 7.02 -7.72 29.14
C PRO A 483 6.86 -9.13 29.73
N MET A 484 6.65 -9.18 31.04
CA MET A 484 6.33 -10.41 31.75
C MET A 484 4.89 -10.89 31.40
N LYS A 485 4.67 -12.20 31.51
CA LYS A 485 3.32 -12.79 31.40
C LYS A 485 2.42 -12.31 32.51
#